data_5f40852c4d155a1b91006fdcfc5a1ccf
#
_entry.id   5f40852c4d155a1b91006fdcfc5a1ccf
#
_cell.length_a   1.000
_cell.length_b   1.000
_cell.length_c   1.000
_cell.angle_alpha   90.00
_cell.angle_beta   90.00
_cell.angle_gamma   90.00
#
_symmetry.space_group_name_H-M   'P 1'
#
loop_
_entity.id
_entity.type
_entity.pdbx_description
1 polymer ?
#
loop_
_entity_poly.entity_id
_entity_poly.type
_entity_poly.pdbx_seq_one_letter_code
_entity_poly.pdbx_strand_id
1 'polypeptide(L)'
;MPVCRWKPEHLGLFYGLLGSMLFACKGILIKLAYRHGVSTETFLGLRMMWAAPFFAWVAWRSDGAALRRRWRWRRQAPAGMTGHSDDATPRADSVWRSGDVWRVAGLGFSGYYLASYLDFLGLQYVSAGLERVLLYLGPTFVLLLSVFWLKRPVSRTQWTALGVSYLGVILVYLHDLDGSLQVNVPLGSALVLGSCLSYSFYLVGAGEMVRRLGPMRLTAWASLVACVLCVTQALLVGGADMFRQPTEVQGIALMTAIFCTVFPLFLTTASVNHLGAGKAAQVGMIGPVWTIFLGAVVLGEPTGGLQIVGTAVVILGVLILSRAATRA
;
A
#
# COMPACT_ATOMS: atom_id res chain seq x y z
N MET A 1 0.84 -12.15 -39.82
CA MET A 1 -0.15 -12.03 -38.75
C MET A 1 0.03 -10.68 -38.12
N PRO A 2 -0.96 -9.76 -38.11
CA PRO A 2 -0.81 -8.47 -37.48
C PRO A 2 -0.75 -8.69 -35.96
N VAL A 3 0.39 -8.40 -35.36
CA VAL A 3 0.56 -8.33 -33.88
C VAL A 3 -0.37 -7.24 -33.42
N CYS A 4 -1.45 -7.59 -32.73
CA CYS A 4 -2.41 -6.66 -32.15
C CYS A 4 -1.66 -5.79 -31.11
N ARG A 5 -1.13 -4.65 -31.52
CA ARG A 5 -0.49 -3.66 -30.64
C ARG A 5 -1.61 -3.02 -29.82
N TRP A 6 -1.78 -3.50 -28.61
CA TRP A 6 -2.67 -2.87 -27.62
C TRP A 6 -2.31 -1.38 -27.48
N LYS A 7 -3.32 -0.51 -27.53
CA LYS A 7 -3.08 0.91 -27.26
C LYS A 7 -2.51 1.05 -25.84
N PRO A 8 -1.55 1.97 -25.60
CA PRO A 8 -0.93 2.14 -24.28
C PRO A 8 -1.94 2.31 -23.13
N GLU A 9 -3.09 2.93 -23.42
CA GLU A 9 -4.18 3.09 -22.45
C GLU A 9 -4.81 1.76 -22.01
N HIS A 10 -5.03 0.81 -22.94
CA HIS A 10 -5.59 -0.49 -22.60
C HIS A 10 -4.62 -1.34 -21.77
N LEU A 11 -3.31 -1.23 -22.04
CA LEU A 11 -2.28 -1.87 -21.22
C LEU A 11 -2.26 -1.28 -19.80
N GLY A 12 -2.35 0.04 -19.68
CA GLY A 12 -2.42 0.71 -18.38
C GLY A 12 -3.66 0.31 -17.56
N LEU A 13 -4.82 0.19 -18.21
CA LEU A 13 -6.05 -0.31 -17.58
C LEU A 13 -5.89 -1.76 -17.12
N PHE A 14 -5.35 -2.64 -17.97
CA PHE A 14 -5.11 -4.04 -17.64
C PHE A 14 -4.19 -4.18 -16.43
N TYR A 15 -3.05 -3.46 -16.42
CA TYR A 15 -2.12 -3.48 -15.29
C TYR A 15 -2.76 -2.94 -14.00
N GLY A 16 -3.55 -1.88 -14.08
CA GLY A 16 -4.24 -1.31 -12.93
C GLY A 16 -5.28 -2.25 -12.34
N LEU A 17 -6.12 -2.86 -13.19
CA LEU A 17 -7.11 -3.84 -12.77
C LEU A 17 -6.46 -5.07 -12.13
N LEU A 18 -5.50 -5.68 -12.84
CA LEU A 18 -4.81 -6.88 -12.36
C LEU A 18 -4.06 -6.60 -11.05
N GLY A 19 -3.36 -5.46 -10.95
CA GLY A 19 -2.66 -5.07 -9.74
C GLY A 19 -3.60 -4.88 -8.55
N SER A 20 -4.75 -4.23 -8.75
CA SER A 20 -5.76 -4.05 -7.71
C SER A 20 -6.42 -5.36 -7.27
N MET A 21 -6.73 -6.25 -8.22
CA MET A 21 -7.30 -7.56 -7.92
C MET A 21 -6.33 -8.41 -7.11
N LEU A 22 -5.06 -8.47 -7.52
CA LEU A 22 -4.03 -9.21 -6.77
C LEU A 22 -3.81 -8.62 -5.37
N PHE A 23 -3.80 -7.30 -5.24
CA PHE A 23 -3.69 -6.65 -3.94
C PHE A 23 -4.92 -6.91 -3.06
N ALA A 24 -6.10 -7.03 -3.66
CA ALA A 24 -7.35 -7.36 -2.95
C ALA A 24 -7.35 -8.78 -2.36
N CYS A 25 -6.63 -9.72 -2.98
CA CYS A 25 -6.49 -11.08 -2.46
C CYS A 25 -5.71 -11.16 -1.13
N LYS A 26 -5.00 -10.09 -0.74
CA LYS A 26 -4.16 -10.07 0.46
C LYS A 26 -4.94 -10.48 1.72
N GLY A 27 -6.06 -9.82 2.01
CA GLY A 27 -6.88 -10.10 3.19
C GLY A 27 -7.40 -11.55 3.22
N ILE A 28 -7.77 -12.08 2.06
CA ILE A 28 -8.25 -13.46 1.91
C ILE A 28 -7.14 -14.47 2.26
N LEU A 29 -5.94 -14.30 1.71
CA LEU A 29 -4.80 -15.18 1.98
C LEU A 29 -4.36 -15.12 3.45
N ILE A 30 -4.38 -13.92 4.07
CA ILE A 30 -4.08 -13.76 5.50
C ILE A 30 -5.09 -14.56 6.34
N LYS A 31 -6.38 -14.41 6.08
CA LYS A 31 -7.42 -15.15 6.80
C LYS A 31 -7.34 -16.66 6.59
N LEU A 32 -6.97 -17.11 5.39
CA LEU A 32 -6.70 -18.53 5.15
C LEU A 32 -5.52 -19.03 5.99
N ALA A 33 -4.44 -18.25 6.09
CA ALA A 33 -3.31 -18.61 6.95
C ALA A 33 -3.73 -18.70 8.43
N TYR A 34 -4.56 -17.78 8.91
CA TYR A 34 -5.05 -17.79 10.30
C TYR A 34 -5.91 -19.02 10.61
N ARG A 35 -6.57 -19.63 9.63
CA ARG A 35 -7.28 -20.92 9.84
C ARG A 35 -6.35 -22.07 10.23
N HIS A 36 -5.04 -21.97 9.92
CA HIS A 36 -4.01 -22.92 10.35
C HIS A 36 -3.41 -22.59 11.72
N GLY A 37 -3.95 -21.60 12.46
CA GLY A 37 -3.51 -21.24 13.81
C GLY A 37 -2.19 -20.48 13.87
N VAL A 38 -1.68 -19.95 12.74
CA VAL A 38 -0.45 -19.16 12.71
C VAL A 38 -0.66 -17.78 13.35
N SER A 39 0.29 -17.32 14.15
CA SER A 39 0.24 -15.97 14.74
C SER A 39 0.49 -14.89 13.69
N THR A 40 -0.03 -13.69 13.95
CA THR A 40 0.16 -12.51 13.07
C THR A 40 1.63 -12.23 12.82
N GLU A 41 2.45 -12.25 13.87
CA GLU A 41 3.88 -11.96 13.83
C GLU A 41 4.62 -12.95 12.95
N THR A 42 4.34 -14.23 13.14
CA THR A 42 4.96 -15.33 12.36
C THR A 42 4.59 -15.23 10.88
N PHE A 43 3.31 -15.06 10.58
CA PHE A 43 2.88 -14.97 9.18
C PHE A 43 3.40 -13.70 8.48
N LEU A 44 3.37 -12.55 9.17
CA LEU A 44 3.92 -11.30 8.65
C LEU A 44 5.43 -11.41 8.44
N GLY A 45 6.16 -12.02 9.37
CA GLY A 45 7.60 -12.27 9.27
C GLY A 45 7.93 -13.17 8.07
N LEU A 46 7.24 -14.30 7.90
CA LEU A 46 7.39 -15.21 6.75
C LEU A 46 7.15 -14.49 5.43
N ARG A 47 6.05 -13.76 5.31
CA ARG A 47 5.73 -12.98 4.11
C ARG A 47 6.83 -11.98 3.78
N MET A 48 7.31 -11.23 4.78
CA MET A 48 8.36 -10.22 4.58
C MET A 48 9.71 -10.85 4.27
N MET A 49 10.02 -12.00 4.84
CA MET A 49 11.21 -12.78 4.51
C MET A 49 11.23 -13.17 3.02
N TRP A 50 10.10 -13.69 2.50
CA TRP A 50 9.98 -14.04 1.08
C TRP A 50 9.98 -12.83 0.16
N ALA A 51 9.51 -11.67 0.61
CA ALA A 51 9.53 -10.42 -0.16
C ALA A 51 10.90 -9.73 -0.17
N ALA A 52 11.73 -9.94 0.87
CA ALA A 52 13.00 -9.25 1.06
C ALA A 52 13.98 -9.36 -0.13
N PRO A 53 14.22 -10.54 -0.75
CA PRO A 53 15.13 -10.63 -1.89
C PRO A 53 14.68 -9.78 -3.09
N PHE A 54 13.38 -9.65 -3.32
CA PHE A 54 12.83 -8.81 -4.38
C PHE A 54 13.07 -7.32 -4.09
N PHE A 55 12.82 -6.87 -2.86
CA PHE A 55 13.07 -5.49 -2.48
C PHE A 55 14.57 -5.17 -2.48
N ALA A 56 15.43 -6.11 -2.04
CA ALA A 56 16.87 -5.96 -2.12
C ALA A 56 17.35 -5.83 -3.57
N TRP A 57 16.83 -6.63 -4.48
CA TRP A 57 17.15 -6.54 -5.90
C TRP A 57 16.71 -5.20 -6.51
N VAL A 58 15.49 -4.73 -6.18
CA VAL A 58 14.99 -3.41 -6.65
C VAL A 58 15.84 -2.27 -6.08
N ALA A 59 16.19 -2.32 -4.80
CA ALA A 59 17.07 -1.33 -4.16
C ALA A 59 18.44 -1.26 -4.84
N TRP A 60 19.07 -2.41 -5.04
CA TRP A 60 20.37 -2.51 -5.71
C TRP A 60 20.33 -1.97 -7.15
N ARG A 61 19.31 -2.35 -7.95
CA ARG A 61 19.15 -1.84 -9.32
C ARG A 61 18.90 -0.33 -9.35
N SER A 62 18.10 0.19 -8.45
CA SER A 62 17.77 1.61 -8.37
C SER A 62 18.97 2.45 -7.96
N ASP A 63 19.78 1.99 -7.01
CA ASP A 63 21.04 2.64 -6.63
C ASP A 63 22.07 2.61 -7.74
N GLY A 64 22.24 1.49 -8.41
CA GLY A 64 23.13 1.37 -9.57
C GLY A 64 22.69 2.26 -10.75
N ALA A 65 21.39 2.44 -10.98
CA ALA A 65 20.88 3.35 -12.01
C ALA A 65 21.13 4.82 -11.64
N ALA A 66 20.98 5.20 -10.38
CA ALA A 66 21.27 6.55 -9.89
C ALA A 66 22.76 6.89 -10.04
N LEU A 67 23.64 5.97 -9.67
CA LEU A 67 25.11 6.14 -9.85
C LEU A 67 25.49 6.27 -11.32
N ARG A 68 24.94 5.44 -12.21
CA ARG A 68 25.21 5.51 -13.66
C ARG A 68 24.73 6.84 -14.28
N ARG A 69 23.57 7.38 -13.88
CA ARG A 69 23.06 8.68 -14.33
C ARG A 69 24.02 9.80 -13.93
N ARG A 70 24.50 9.80 -12.67
CA ARG A 70 25.47 10.78 -12.17
C ARG A 70 26.78 10.72 -12.93
N TRP A 71 27.30 9.51 -13.22
CA TRP A 71 28.55 9.32 -13.94
C TRP A 71 28.47 9.80 -15.40
N ARG A 72 27.34 9.52 -16.12
CA ARG A 72 27.09 10.02 -17.46
C ARG A 72 27.04 11.54 -17.50
N TRP A 73 26.34 12.14 -16.54
CA TRP A 73 26.25 13.60 -16.47
C TRP A 73 27.61 14.26 -16.25
N ARG A 74 28.43 13.72 -15.31
CA ARG A 74 29.78 14.23 -15.09
C ARG A 74 30.69 14.16 -16.33
N ARG A 75 30.50 13.19 -17.22
CA ARG A 75 31.23 13.07 -18.48
C ARG A 75 30.72 14.02 -19.57
N GLN A 76 29.46 14.46 -19.52
CA GLN A 76 28.81 15.29 -20.54
C GLN A 76 28.72 16.77 -20.12
N ALA A 77 29.00 17.10 -18.86
CA ALA A 77 29.02 18.48 -18.39
C ALA A 77 30.16 19.25 -19.07
N PRO A 78 29.88 20.40 -19.71
CA PRO A 78 30.91 21.25 -20.33
C PRO A 78 31.94 21.67 -19.26
N ALA A 79 33.24 21.66 -19.64
CA ALA A 79 34.31 22.13 -18.79
C ALA A 79 34.05 23.64 -18.52
N GLY A 80 33.70 23.98 -17.29
CA GLY A 80 33.40 25.36 -16.87
C GLY A 80 32.09 25.55 -16.09
N MET A 81 31.18 24.57 -16.05
CA MET A 81 29.92 24.62 -15.27
C MET A 81 30.07 24.18 -13.81
N THR A 82 31.16 24.52 -13.14
CA THR A 82 31.35 24.25 -11.70
C THR A 82 30.84 25.37 -10.78
N GLY A 83 30.09 26.33 -11.31
CA GLY A 83 29.60 27.52 -10.61
C GLY A 83 28.09 27.56 -10.49
N HIS A 84 27.58 27.39 -9.29
CA HIS A 84 26.37 28.01 -8.70
C HIS A 84 25.18 28.32 -9.61
N SER A 85 24.62 27.35 -10.32
CA SER A 85 23.23 27.43 -10.77
C SER A 85 22.53 26.13 -10.36
N ASP A 86 21.78 26.17 -9.24
CA ASP A 86 21.01 25.06 -8.69
C ASP A 86 19.96 24.48 -9.65
N ASP A 87 19.66 25.16 -10.76
CA ASP A 87 18.61 24.77 -11.71
C ASP A 87 19.08 23.91 -12.90
N ALA A 88 20.39 23.80 -13.17
CA ALA A 88 20.91 23.10 -14.36
C ALA A 88 21.54 21.72 -14.07
N THR A 89 21.71 21.35 -12.81
CA THR A 89 22.21 20.02 -12.47
C THR A 89 21.08 18.99 -12.52
N PRO A 90 21.21 17.84 -13.25
CA PRO A 90 20.26 16.76 -13.13
C PRO A 90 20.26 16.31 -11.68
N ARG A 91 19.31 16.84 -10.93
CA ARG A 91 19.04 16.63 -9.50
C ARG A 91 20.20 15.93 -8.78
N ALA A 92 21.07 16.72 -8.17
CA ALA A 92 22.16 16.27 -7.27
C ALA A 92 21.63 15.38 -6.12
N ASP A 93 20.36 15.13 -6.12
CA ASP A 93 19.49 14.50 -5.12
C ASP A 93 19.58 12.97 -5.11
N SER A 94 20.32 12.33 -6.03
CA SER A 94 20.46 10.87 -6.06
C SER A 94 21.47 10.31 -5.04
N VAL A 95 22.09 11.17 -4.24
CA VAL A 95 23.10 10.78 -3.25
C VAL A 95 22.46 10.71 -1.86
N TRP A 96 22.72 9.62 -1.14
CA TRP A 96 22.37 9.52 0.26
C TRP A 96 23.06 10.61 1.08
N ARG A 97 22.30 11.35 1.87
CA ARG A 97 22.81 12.30 2.87
C ARG A 97 22.78 11.61 4.25
N SER A 98 23.61 12.02 5.17
CA SER A 98 23.75 11.34 6.48
C SER A 98 22.45 11.21 7.27
N GLY A 99 21.47 12.11 7.07
CA GLY A 99 20.15 12.03 7.70
C GLY A 99 19.09 11.20 6.97
N ASP A 100 19.33 10.82 5.70
CA ASP A 100 18.33 10.14 4.87
C ASP A 100 18.05 8.72 5.34
N VAL A 101 19.05 8.04 5.88
CA VAL A 101 18.91 6.67 6.40
C VAL A 101 17.88 6.63 7.53
N TRP A 102 17.96 7.55 8.49
CA TRP A 102 17.01 7.64 9.60
C TRP A 102 15.61 8.06 9.16
N ARG A 103 15.51 8.97 8.17
CA ARG A 103 14.22 9.35 7.58
C ARG A 103 13.58 8.17 6.86
N VAL A 104 14.33 7.43 6.05
CA VAL A 104 13.83 6.24 5.35
C VAL A 104 13.50 5.13 6.34
N ALA A 105 14.28 4.96 7.41
CA ALA A 105 13.99 4.00 8.48
C ALA A 105 12.68 4.35 9.20
N GLY A 106 12.45 5.61 9.57
CA GLY A 106 11.20 6.06 10.17
C GLY A 106 10.00 5.92 9.25
N LEU A 107 10.17 6.21 7.95
CA LEU A 107 9.15 6.00 6.94
C LEU A 107 8.86 4.50 6.71
N GLY A 108 9.87 3.65 6.74
CA GLY A 108 9.73 2.20 6.65
C GLY A 108 9.03 1.62 7.88
N PHE A 109 9.37 2.13 9.07
CA PHE A 109 8.71 1.76 10.31
C PHE A 109 7.21 2.11 10.28
N SER A 110 6.84 3.36 9.98
CA SER A 110 5.44 3.78 10.00
C SER A 110 4.65 3.20 8.82
N GLY A 111 5.17 3.30 7.59
CA GLY A 111 4.41 2.98 6.39
C GLY A 111 4.30 1.50 6.06
N TYR A 112 5.31 0.72 6.38
CA TYR A 112 5.36 -0.69 5.96
C TYR A 112 5.38 -1.67 7.13
N TYR A 113 6.07 -1.38 8.24
CA TYR A 113 6.07 -2.26 9.39
C TYR A 113 4.81 -2.07 10.24
N LEU A 114 4.64 -0.91 10.88
CA LEU A 114 3.55 -0.66 11.83
C LEU A 114 2.19 -0.71 11.15
N ALA A 115 2.05 -0.12 9.96
CA ALA A 115 0.83 -0.18 9.18
C ALA A 115 0.45 -1.63 8.83
N SER A 116 1.40 -2.46 8.34
CA SER A 116 1.11 -3.87 8.02
C SER A 116 0.80 -4.68 9.27
N TYR A 117 1.50 -4.45 10.38
CA TYR A 117 1.26 -5.18 11.63
C TYR A 117 -0.14 -4.92 12.18
N LEU A 118 -0.55 -3.65 12.28
CA LEU A 118 -1.88 -3.27 12.73
C LEU A 118 -2.99 -3.80 11.81
N ASP A 119 -2.77 -3.75 10.50
CA ASP A 119 -3.70 -4.25 9.50
C ASP A 119 -3.91 -5.78 9.61
N PHE A 120 -2.82 -6.54 9.72
CA PHE A 120 -2.87 -7.99 9.89
C PHE A 120 -3.51 -8.38 11.21
N LEU A 121 -3.17 -7.68 12.29
CA LEU A 121 -3.77 -7.92 13.59
C LEU A 121 -5.28 -7.59 13.56
N GLY A 122 -5.67 -6.51 12.87
CA GLY A 122 -7.08 -6.14 12.68
C GLY A 122 -7.89 -7.21 11.95
N LEU A 123 -7.30 -7.86 10.93
CA LEU A 123 -7.96 -8.94 10.17
C LEU A 123 -8.32 -10.19 10.98
N GLN A 124 -7.79 -10.33 12.20
CA GLN A 124 -8.26 -11.38 13.12
C GLN A 124 -9.67 -11.10 13.65
N TYR A 125 -10.10 -9.85 13.67
CA TYR A 125 -11.31 -9.37 14.36
C TYR A 125 -12.40 -8.84 13.42
N VAL A 126 -12.09 -8.57 12.15
CA VAL A 126 -13.05 -8.04 11.16
C VAL A 126 -13.08 -8.89 9.89
N SER A 127 -14.16 -8.74 9.09
CA SER A 127 -14.23 -9.35 7.76
C SER A 127 -13.17 -8.77 6.81
N ALA A 128 -12.78 -9.54 5.79
CA ALA A 128 -11.90 -9.03 4.74
C ALA A 128 -12.56 -7.88 3.95
N GLY A 129 -13.91 -7.91 3.86
CA GLY A 129 -14.69 -6.84 3.26
C GLY A 129 -14.60 -5.53 4.04
N LEU A 130 -14.82 -5.58 5.36
CA LEU A 130 -14.74 -4.39 6.23
C LEU A 130 -13.30 -3.84 6.28
N GLU A 131 -12.28 -4.71 6.46
CA GLU A 131 -10.86 -4.28 6.38
C GLU A 131 -10.61 -3.45 5.12
N ARG A 132 -11.02 -3.98 3.98
CA ARG A 132 -10.76 -3.31 2.71
C ARG A 132 -11.49 -1.97 2.60
N VAL A 133 -12.73 -1.87 3.07
CA VAL A 133 -13.50 -0.62 3.08
C VAL A 133 -12.85 0.41 4.02
N LEU A 134 -12.40 -0.01 5.20
CA LEU A 134 -11.68 0.87 6.14
C LEU A 134 -10.36 1.39 5.55
N LEU A 135 -9.60 0.57 4.83
CA LEU A 135 -8.38 1.01 4.15
C LEU A 135 -8.63 2.11 3.10
N TYR A 136 -9.82 2.16 2.51
CA TYR A 136 -10.19 3.24 1.57
C TYR A 136 -10.43 4.60 2.26
N LEU A 137 -10.43 4.66 3.60
CA LEU A 137 -10.33 5.93 4.33
C LEU A 137 -8.91 6.52 4.37
N GLY A 138 -7.90 5.81 3.88
CA GLY A 138 -6.52 6.30 3.82
C GLY A 138 -6.39 7.73 3.27
N PRO A 139 -6.97 8.09 2.10
CA PRO A 139 -6.96 9.46 1.59
C PRO A 139 -7.53 10.50 2.56
N THR A 140 -8.50 10.11 3.40
CA THR A 140 -9.06 10.96 4.45
C THR A 140 -8.02 11.31 5.50
N PHE A 141 -7.27 10.31 6.00
CA PHE A 141 -6.21 10.53 6.97
C PHE A 141 -5.08 11.37 6.39
N VAL A 142 -4.72 11.14 5.11
CA VAL A 142 -3.73 11.99 4.40
C VAL A 142 -4.21 13.44 4.32
N LEU A 143 -5.49 13.66 4.00
CA LEU A 143 -6.07 15.00 3.96
C LEU A 143 -6.03 15.66 5.34
N LEU A 144 -6.50 14.98 6.39
CA LEU A 144 -6.49 15.49 7.76
C LEU A 144 -5.07 15.83 8.23
N LEU A 145 -4.11 14.94 8.01
CA LEU A 145 -2.71 15.19 8.33
C LEU A 145 -2.15 16.39 7.53
N SER A 146 -2.55 16.54 6.27
CA SER A 146 -2.14 17.68 5.45
C SER A 146 -2.70 19.01 5.98
N VAL A 147 -3.90 19.00 6.53
CA VAL A 147 -4.48 20.19 7.20
C VAL A 147 -3.72 20.53 8.47
N PHE A 148 -3.56 19.54 9.36
CA PHE A 148 -2.94 19.77 10.67
C PHE A 148 -1.45 20.05 10.56
N TRP A 149 -0.72 19.36 9.69
CA TRP A 149 0.74 19.46 9.59
C TRP A 149 1.19 20.46 8.55
N LEU A 150 0.56 20.46 7.35
CA LEU A 150 0.95 21.36 6.25
C LEU A 150 0.08 22.63 6.18
N LYS A 151 -0.90 22.78 7.09
CA LYS A 151 -1.84 23.92 7.15
C LYS A 151 -2.52 24.22 5.82
N ARG A 152 -2.78 23.19 4.99
CA ARG A 152 -3.46 23.36 3.71
C ARG A 152 -4.97 23.47 3.91
N PRO A 153 -5.64 24.46 3.32
CA PRO A 153 -7.09 24.59 3.43
C PRO A 153 -7.80 23.43 2.74
N VAL A 154 -8.89 22.93 3.34
CA VAL A 154 -9.75 21.88 2.77
C VAL A 154 -10.93 22.53 2.10
N SER A 155 -11.23 22.12 0.87
CA SER A 155 -12.39 22.58 0.13
C SER A 155 -13.70 21.97 0.67
N ARG A 156 -14.83 22.67 0.45
CA ARG A 156 -16.17 22.14 0.82
C ARG A 156 -16.44 20.78 0.15
N THR A 157 -16.02 20.60 -1.08
CA THR A 157 -16.16 19.34 -1.82
C THR A 157 -15.37 18.19 -1.15
N GLN A 158 -14.21 18.48 -0.57
CA GLN A 158 -13.46 17.46 0.18
C GLN A 158 -14.18 17.07 1.47
N TRP A 159 -14.78 18.03 2.20
CA TRP A 159 -15.60 17.73 3.39
C TRP A 159 -16.82 16.87 3.05
N THR A 160 -17.53 17.19 1.96
CA THR A 160 -18.67 16.37 1.53
C THR A 160 -18.24 14.96 1.12
N ALA A 161 -17.12 14.83 0.42
CA ALA A 161 -16.56 13.52 0.06
C ALA A 161 -16.23 12.67 1.29
N LEU A 162 -15.67 13.29 2.34
CA LEU A 162 -15.43 12.63 3.62
C LEU A 162 -16.72 12.14 4.26
N GLY A 163 -17.73 13.01 4.38
CA GLY A 163 -19.03 12.66 4.95
C GLY A 163 -19.67 11.46 4.24
N VAL A 164 -19.64 11.45 2.90
CA VAL A 164 -20.14 10.32 2.10
C VAL A 164 -19.35 9.05 2.37
N SER A 165 -18.02 9.11 2.41
CA SER A 165 -17.19 7.93 2.70
C SER A 165 -17.45 7.36 4.09
N TYR A 166 -17.59 8.20 5.10
CA TYR A 166 -17.88 7.74 6.47
C TYR A 166 -19.27 7.10 6.59
N LEU A 167 -20.29 7.64 5.92
CA LEU A 167 -21.62 7.00 5.85
C LEU A 167 -21.52 5.59 5.28
N GLY A 168 -20.78 5.40 4.20
CA GLY A 168 -20.60 4.09 3.61
C GLY A 168 -19.85 3.12 4.55
N VAL A 169 -18.82 3.60 5.26
CA VAL A 169 -18.10 2.78 6.25
C VAL A 169 -19.02 2.35 7.39
N ILE A 170 -19.87 3.24 7.90
CA ILE A 170 -20.82 2.92 8.97
C ILE A 170 -21.77 1.80 8.52
N LEU A 171 -22.27 1.82 7.29
CA LEU A 171 -23.15 0.76 6.77
C LEU A 171 -22.43 -0.60 6.74
N VAL A 172 -21.18 -0.65 6.27
CA VAL A 172 -20.41 -1.90 6.25
C VAL A 172 -20.06 -2.37 7.66
N TYR A 173 -19.74 -1.44 8.56
CA TYR A 173 -19.44 -1.73 9.95
C TYR A 173 -20.66 -2.34 10.69
N LEU A 174 -21.85 -1.77 10.48
CA LEU A 174 -23.10 -2.30 11.04
C LEU A 174 -23.39 -3.71 10.52
N HIS A 175 -23.14 -3.97 9.24
CA HIS A 175 -23.27 -5.31 8.68
C HIS A 175 -22.34 -6.32 9.37
N ASP A 176 -21.08 -5.95 9.64
CA ASP A 176 -20.12 -6.85 10.32
C ASP A 176 -20.48 -7.07 11.80
N LEU A 177 -21.09 -6.08 12.46
CA LEU A 177 -21.59 -6.24 13.84
C LEU A 177 -22.72 -7.27 13.91
N ASP A 178 -23.65 -7.23 12.96
CA ASP A 178 -24.79 -8.16 12.92
C ASP A 178 -24.36 -9.59 12.51
N GLY A 179 -23.30 -9.69 11.71
CA GLY A 179 -22.86 -10.94 11.09
C GLY A 179 -22.22 -11.98 12.04
N SER A 180 -22.11 -11.74 13.33
CA SER A 180 -21.73 -12.62 14.46
C SER A 180 -20.54 -13.58 14.29
N LEU A 181 -19.87 -13.64 13.14
CA LEU A 181 -18.70 -14.50 12.90
C LEU A 181 -17.39 -13.87 13.42
N GLN A 182 -17.44 -12.61 13.85
CA GLN A 182 -16.27 -11.83 14.24
C GLN A 182 -16.27 -11.60 15.76
N VAL A 183 -15.12 -11.85 16.39
CA VAL A 183 -15.00 -11.85 17.86
C VAL A 183 -15.05 -10.44 18.45
N ASN A 184 -14.49 -9.43 17.78
CA ASN A 184 -14.44 -8.06 18.30
C ASN A 184 -14.26 -7.03 17.17
N VAL A 185 -15.35 -6.72 16.48
CA VAL A 185 -15.38 -5.78 15.35
C VAL A 185 -14.86 -4.37 15.72
N PRO A 186 -15.20 -3.79 16.90
CA PRO A 186 -14.66 -2.48 17.29
C PRO A 186 -13.13 -2.47 17.40
N LEU A 187 -12.55 -3.48 18.04
CA LEU A 187 -11.09 -3.58 18.19
C LEU A 187 -10.41 -3.74 16.81
N GLY A 188 -10.91 -4.65 15.98
CA GLY A 188 -10.37 -4.87 14.65
C GLY A 188 -10.45 -3.63 13.77
N SER A 189 -11.58 -2.92 13.80
CA SER A 189 -11.75 -1.66 13.07
C SER A 189 -10.78 -0.57 13.56
N ALA A 190 -10.59 -0.45 14.88
CA ALA A 190 -9.62 0.50 15.44
C ALA A 190 -8.18 0.19 15.00
N LEU A 191 -7.79 -1.09 14.94
CA LEU A 191 -6.48 -1.53 14.48
C LEU A 191 -6.28 -1.20 12.99
N VAL A 192 -7.27 -1.50 12.13
CA VAL A 192 -7.21 -1.18 10.70
C VAL A 192 -7.17 0.35 10.47
N LEU A 193 -7.95 1.13 11.22
CA LEU A 193 -7.86 2.60 11.16
C LEU A 193 -6.51 3.11 11.64
N GLY A 194 -5.94 2.52 12.68
CA GLY A 194 -4.57 2.77 13.13
C GLY A 194 -3.52 2.48 12.04
N SER A 195 -3.72 1.39 11.27
CA SER A 195 -2.92 1.08 10.08
C SER A 195 -3.02 2.19 9.03
N CYS A 196 -4.24 2.64 8.70
CA CYS A 196 -4.46 3.75 7.77
C CYS A 196 -3.76 5.03 8.22
N LEU A 197 -3.86 5.37 9.50
CA LEU A 197 -3.21 6.54 10.05
C LEU A 197 -1.68 6.42 9.95
N SER A 198 -1.12 5.28 10.35
CA SER A 198 0.31 5.00 10.26
C SER A 198 0.84 5.08 8.82
N TYR A 199 0.11 4.52 7.86
CA TYR A 199 0.44 4.61 6.44
C TYR A 199 0.31 6.05 5.90
N SER A 200 -0.65 6.82 6.41
CA SER A 200 -0.82 8.22 6.03
C SER A 200 0.34 9.11 6.49
N PHE A 201 0.93 8.84 7.65
CA PHE A 201 2.19 9.48 8.06
C PHE A 201 3.33 9.19 7.08
N TYR A 202 3.44 7.95 6.62
CA TYR A 202 4.39 7.62 5.56
C TYR A 202 4.13 8.43 4.29
N LEU A 203 2.89 8.49 3.80
CA LEU A 203 2.57 9.19 2.55
C LEU A 203 2.88 10.69 2.63
N VAL A 204 2.53 11.33 3.74
CA VAL A 204 2.81 12.77 3.96
C VAL A 204 4.30 13.01 4.11
N GLY A 205 5.00 12.20 4.91
CA GLY A 205 6.44 12.33 5.16
C GLY A 205 7.32 11.93 3.97
N ALA A 206 6.84 11.04 3.09
CA ALA A 206 7.59 10.57 1.94
C ALA A 206 7.72 11.61 0.83
N GLY A 207 6.90 12.65 0.79
CA GLY A 207 6.80 13.58 -0.34
C GLY A 207 8.13 14.21 -0.76
N GLU A 208 8.97 14.65 0.19
CA GLU A 208 10.30 15.20 -0.09
C GLU A 208 11.27 14.10 -0.54
N MET A 209 11.25 12.94 0.14
CA MET A 209 12.14 11.83 -0.15
C MET A 209 11.84 11.20 -1.52
N VAL A 210 10.55 11.13 -1.92
CA VAL A 210 10.13 10.69 -3.26
C VAL A 210 10.70 11.60 -4.35
N ARG A 211 10.66 12.93 -4.14
CA ARG A 211 11.23 13.88 -5.11
C ARG A 211 12.74 13.71 -5.27
N ARG A 212 13.46 13.39 -4.17
CA ARG A 212 14.92 13.26 -4.16
C ARG A 212 15.40 11.88 -4.60
N LEU A 213 14.91 10.81 -3.98
CA LEU A 213 15.37 9.44 -4.22
C LEU A 213 14.61 8.74 -5.36
N GLY A 214 13.42 9.25 -5.69
CA GLY A 214 12.47 8.58 -6.57
C GLY A 214 11.60 7.56 -5.82
N PRO A 215 10.37 7.29 -6.32
CA PRO A 215 9.41 6.44 -5.62
C PRO A 215 9.89 4.99 -5.47
N MET A 216 10.44 4.38 -6.51
CA MET A 216 10.90 2.98 -6.48
C MET A 216 12.02 2.75 -5.46
N ARG A 217 13.00 3.66 -5.40
CA ARG A 217 14.12 3.56 -4.49
C ARG A 217 13.68 3.72 -3.04
N LEU A 218 12.85 4.76 -2.76
CA LEU A 218 12.30 4.97 -1.43
C LEU A 218 11.48 3.77 -0.97
N THR A 219 10.55 3.28 -1.81
CA THR A 219 9.71 2.12 -1.48
C THR A 219 10.54 0.89 -1.21
N ALA A 220 11.56 0.59 -2.04
CA ALA A 220 12.40 -0.59 -1.85
C ALA A 220 13.17 -0.55 -0.51
N TRP A 221 13.81 0.58 -0.18
CA TRP A 221 14.56 0.72 1.07
C TRP A 221 13.64 0.75 2.30
N ALA A 222 12.52 1.45 2.24
CA ALA A 222 11.53 1.47 3.31
C ALA A 222 10.93 0.08 3.56
N SER A 223 10.66 -0.69 2.49
CA SER A 223 10.19 -2.08 2.60
C SER A 223 11.26 -3.01 3.18
N LEU A 224 12.56 -2.82 2.84
CA LEU A 224 13.65 -3.59 3.46
C LEU A 224 13.75 -3.34 4.97
N VAL A 225 13.60 -2.09 5.41
CA VAL A 225 13.53 -1.77 6.85
C VAL A 225 12.37 -2.54 7.50
N ALA A 226 11.20 -2.53 6.89
CA ALA A 226 10.05 -3.29 7.39
C ALA A 226 10.31 -4.81 7.39
N CYS A 227 10.98 -5.35 6.36
CA CYS A 227 11.37 -6.76 6.33
C CYS A 227 12.23 -7.13 7.53
N VAL A 228 13.24 -6.32 7.83
CA VAL A 228 14.12 -6.55 9.00
C VAL A 228 13.31 -6.52 10.29
N LEU A 229 12.45 -5.50 10.48
CA LEU A 229 11.65 -5.35 11.68
C LEU A 229 10.63 -6.48 11.87
N CYS A 230 9.90 -6.85 10.80
CA CYS A 230 8.93 -7.94 10.87
C CYS A 230 9.58 -9.30 11.14
N VAL A 231 10.70 -9.60 10.49
CA VAL A 231 11.43 -10.85 10.70
C VAL A 231 12.02 -10.88 12.12
N THR A 232 12.59 -9.77 12.58
CA THR A 232 13.12 -9.69 13.96
C THR A 232 11.99 -9.87 14.98
N GLN A 233 10.83 -9.23 14.80
CA GLN A 233 9.68 -9.41 15.68
C GLN A 233 9.20 -10.87 15.69
N ALA A 234 9.07 -11.49 14.52
CA ALA A 234 8.64 -12.89 14.41
C ALA A 234 9.61 -13.84 15.13
N LEU A 235 10.91 -13.58 15.02
CA LEU A 235 11.96 -14.37 15.70
C LEU A 235 11.92 -14.15 17.22
N LEU A 236 11.67 -12.93 17.69
CA LEU A 236 11.60 -12.63 19.13
C LEU A 236 10.35 -13.22 19.79
N VAL A 237 9.22 -13.27 19.08
CA VAL A 237 7.94 -13.78 19.61
C VAL A 237 7.80 -15.28 19.40
N GLY A 238 8.08 -15.78 18.18
CA GLY A 238 7.88 -17.19 17.80
C GLY A 238 9.17 -18.03 17.74
N GLY A 239 10.33 -17.42 17.93
CA GLY A 239 11.61 -18.12 17.87
C GLY A 239 11.83 -18.88 16.55
N ALA A 240 12.44 -20.05 16.63
CA ALA A 240 12.70 -20.91 15.46
C ALA A 240 11.41 -21.56 14.89
N ASP A 241 10.29 -21.51 15.60
CA ASP A 241 9.01 -22.08 15.14
C ASP A 241 8.46 -21.32 13.92
N MET A 242 8.92 -20.10 13.67
CA MET A 242 8.64 -19.40 12.41
C MET A 242 9.03 -20.25 11.18
N PHE A 243 10.14 -20.96 11.21
CA PHE A 243 10.62 -21.79 10.08
C PHE A 243 9.97 -23.18 10.04
N ARG A 244 9.35 -23.62 11.13
CA ARG A 244 8.71 -24.94 11.28
C ARG A 244 7.23 -24.94 10.96
N GLN A 245 6.72 -23.83 10.42
CA GLN A 245 5.30 -23.73 10.04
C GLN A 245 4.94 -24.77 8.96
N PRO A 246 3.69 -25.25 8.94
CA PRO A 246 3.19 -26.16 7.91
C PRO A 246 3.48 -25.65 6.49
N THR A 247 3.68 -26.58 5.55
CA THR A 247 3.99 -26.24 4.15
C THR A 247 2.91 -25.37 3.52
N GLU A 248 1.66 -25.55 3.92
CA GLU A 248 0.51 -24.76 3.49
C GLU A 248 0.66 -23.29 3.90
N VAL A 249 1.03 -23.03 5.15
CA VAL A 249 1.26 -21.69 5.68
C VAL A 249 2.44 -21.01 4.97
N GLN A 250 3.53 -21.74 4.76
CA GLN A 250 4.69 -21.24 4.03
C GLN A 250 4.33 -20.92 2.56
N GLY A 251 3.54 -21.79 1.92
CA GLY A 251 3.04 -21.58 0.56
C GLY A 251 2.14 -20.34 0.48
N ILE A 252 1.21 -20.16 1.42
CA ILE A 252 0.34 -18.98 1.50
C ILE A 252 1.19 -17.72 1.73
N ALA A 253 2.20 -17.76 2.60
CA ALA A 253 3.09 -16.63 2.84
C ALA A 253 3.90 -16.24 1.60
N LEU A 254 4.44 -17.22 0.87
CA LEU A 254 5.12 -17.01 -0.40
C LEU A 254 4.18 -16.41 -1.47
N MET A 255 2.98 -16.98 -1.63
CA MET A 255 1.96 -16.43 -2.55
C MET A 255 1.60 -14.99 -2.19
N THR A 256 1.40 -14.70 -0.90
CA THR A 256 1.09 -13.35 -0.42
C THR A 256 2.25 -12.38 -0.68
N ALA A 257 3.49 -12.81 -0.49
CA ALA A 257 4.69 -12.02 -0.78
C ALA A 257 4.79 -11.68 -2.27
N ILE A 258 4.61 -12.66 -3.15
CA ILE A 258 4.79 -12.46 -4.59
C ILE A 258 3.57 -11.78 -5.20
N PHE A 259 2.38 -12.36 -5.04
CA PHE A 259 1.17 -11.95 -5.78
C PHE A 259 0.43 -10.78 -5.11
N CYS A 260 0.53 -10.62 -3.79
CA CYS A 260 -0.16 -9.52 -3.10
C CYS A 260 0.77 -8.39 -2.64
N THR A 261 2.08 -8.51 -2.85
CA THR A 261 3.04 -7.46 -2.45
C THR A 261 3.91 -7.02 -3.61
N VAL A 262 4.70 -7.95 -4.21
CA VAL A 262 5.68 -7.60 -5.25
C VAL A 262 4.98 -7.27 -6.59
N PHE A 263 4.18 -8.18 -7.12
CA PHE A 263 3.51 -7.98 -8.41
C PHE A 263 2.58 -6.76 -8.44
N PRO A 264 1.69 -6.53 -7.45
CA PRO A 264 0.86 -5.34 -7.45
C PRO A 264 1.66 -4.04 -7.47
N LEU A 265 2.81 -3.99 -6.80
CA LEU A 265 3.68 -2.82 -6.82
C LEU A 265 4.15 -2.48 -8.24
N PHE A 266 4.62 -3.48 -9.00
CA PHE A 266 5.06 -3.28 -10.38
C PHE A 266 3.91 -2.96 -11.32
N LEU A 267 2.79 -3.67 -11.20
CA LEU A 267 1.60 -3.47 -12.03
C LEU A 267 0.98 -2.09 -11.79
N THR A 268 0.86 -1.65 -10.55
CA THR A 268 0.36 -0.31 -10.21
C THR A 268 1.30 0.76 -10.75
N THR A 269 2.62 0.58 -10.60
CA THR A 269 3.61 1.51 -11.16
C THR A 269 3.52 1.58 -12.68
N ALA A 270 3.37 0.43 -13.36
CA ALA A 270 3.17 0.39 -14.80
C ALA A 270 1.86 1.07 -15.23
N SER A 271 0.76 0.83 -14.49
CA SER A 271 -0.52 1.51 -14.71
C SER A 271 -0.39 3.03 -14.60
N VAL A 272 0.27 3.52 -13.55
CA VAL A 272 0.53 4.97 -13.35
C VAL A 272 1.36 5.55 -14.50
N ASN A 273 2.35 4.83 -15.00
CA ASN A 273 3.17 5.27 -16.12
C ASN A 273 2.38 5.39 -17.44
N HIS A 274 1.36 4.55 -17.65
CA HIS A 274 0.55 4.57 -18.87
C HIS A 274 -0.67 5.48 -18.79
N LEU A 275 -1.33 5.55 -17.62
CA LEU A 275 -2.61 6.26 -17.43
C LEU A 275 -2.47 7.60 -16.69
N GLY A 276 -1.36 7.80 -15.98
CA GLY A 276 -1.23 8.83 -14.97
C GLY A 276 -1.85 8.43 -13.62
N ALA A 277 -1.42 9.09 -12.55
CA ALA A 277 -1.79 8.72 -11.18
C ALA A 277 -3.30 8.76 -10.92
N GLY A 278 -4.02 9.78 -11.45
CA GLY A 278 -5.45 9.93 -11.23
C GLY A 278 -6.30 8.80 -11.82
N LYS A 279 -6.09 8.44 -13.09
CA LYS A 279 -6.80 7.33 -13.74
C LYS A 279 -6.42 5.99 -13.14
N ALA A 280 -5.13 5.76 -12.82
CA ALA A 280 -4.68 4.52 -12.17
C ALA A 280 -5.33 4.34 -10.79
N ALA A 281 -5.47 5.40 -10.00
CA ALA A 281 -6.19 5.36 -8.72
C ALA A 281 -7.67 5.01 -8.89
N GLN A 282 -8.34 5.55 -9.92
CA GLN A 282 -9.74 5.21 -10.22
C GLN A 282 -9.92 3.74 -10.59
N VAL A 283 -9.01 3.18 -11.40
CA VAL A 283 -9.00 1.75 -11.74
C VAL A 283 -8.81 0.90 -10.48
N GLY A 284 -8.02 1.38 -9.52
CA GLY A 284 -7.79 0.73 -8.23
C GLY A 284 -9.04 0.53 -7.38
N MET A 285 -10.08 1.33 -7.59
CA MET A 285 -11.33 1.27 -6.81
C MET A 285 -12.16 -0.02 -6.99
N ILE A 286 -11.78 -0.91 -7.89
CA ILE A 286 -12.37 -2.25 -8.00
C ILE A 286 -12.02 -3.14 -6.80
N GLY A 287 -10.98 -2.80 -6.04
CA GLY A 287 -10.45 -3.61 -4.95
C GLY A 287 -11.49 -4.07 -3.93
N PRO A 288 -12.30 -3.19 -3.32
CA PRO A 288 -13.31 -3.61 -2.34
C PRO A 288 -14.34 -4.58 -2.90
N VAL A 289 -14.82 -4.34 -4.12
CA VAL A 289 -15.79 -5.23 -4.77
C VAL A 289 -15.20 -6.62 -4.95
N TRP A 290 -13.95 -6.69 -5.40
CA TRP A 290 -13.23 -7.95 -5.59
C TRP A 290 -12.96 -8.66 -4.25
N THR A 291 -12.60 -7.92 -3.19
CA THR A 291 -12.37 -8.50 -1.85
C THR A 291 -13.66 -9.09 -1.27
N ILE A 292 -14.80 -8.39 -1.38
CA ILE A 292 -16.11 -8.90 -0.92
C ILE A 292 -16.48 -10.17 -1.67
N PHE A 293 -16.33 -10.17 -2.99
CA PHE A 293 -16.61 -11.36 -3.81
C PHE A 293 -15.74 -12.55 -3.37
N LEU A 294 -14.44 -12.36 -3.21
CA LEU A 294 -13.55 -13.43 -2.76
C LEU A 294 -13.81 -13.83 -1.30
N GLY A 295 -14.16 -12.88 -0.43
CA GLY A 295 -14.56 -13.16 0.95
C GLY A 295 -15.73 -14.10 1.02
N ALA A 296 -16.75 -13.84 0.20
CA ALA A 296 -17.92 -14.73 0.11
C ALA A 296 -17.58 -16.11 -0.45
N VAL A 297 -16.86 -16.16 -1.58
CA VAL A 297 -16.60 -17.43 -2.31
C VAL A 297 -15.56 -18.31 -1.60
N VAL A 298 -14.47 -17.69 -1.07
CA VAL A 298 -13.32 -18.45 -0.54
C VAL A 298 -13.39 -18.62 0.96
N LEU A 299 -13.82 -17.57 1.69
CA LEU A 299 -13.88 -17.59 3.14
C LEU A 299 -15.24 -17.98 3.69
N GLY A 300 -16.31 -17.91 2.86
CA GLY A 300 -17.69 -18.09 3.30
C GLY A 300 -18.20 -16.91 4.14
N GLU A 301 -17.61 -15.72 3.98
CA GLU A 301 -18.08 -14.53 4.70
C GLU A 301 -19.49 -14.15 4.24
N PRO A 302 -20.42 -13.85 5.20
CA PRO A 302 -21.75 -13.44 4.84
C PRO A 302 -21.71 -12.11 4.09
N THR A 303 -22.41 -12.04 2.95
CA THR A 303 -22.58 -10.81 2.20
C THR A 303 -24.02 -10.34 2.32
N GLY A 304 -24.22 -9.05 2.62
CA GLY A 304 -25.53 -8.47 2.78
C GLY A 304 -25.70 -7.16 1.99
N GLY A 305 -26.97 -6.73 1.88
CA GLY A 305 -27.29 -5.48 1.19
C GLY A 305 -26.56 -4.27 1.78
N LEU A 306 -26.43 -4.20 3.10
CA LEU A 306 -25.70 -3.10 3.78
C LEU A 306 -24.22 -3.04 3.39
N GLN A 307 -23.58 -4.21 3.25
CA GLN A 307 -22.16 -4.28 2.83
C GLN A 307 -21.99 -3.80 1.38
N ILE A 308 -22.87 -4.22 0.47
CA ILE A 308 -22.81 -3.83 -0.94
C ILE A 308 -23.10 -2.33 -1.10
N VAL A 309 -24.18 -1.84 -0.50
CA VAL A 309 -24.57 -0.42 -0.55
C VAL A 309 -23.48 0.45 0.12
N GLY A 310 -23.03 0.07 1.31
CA GLY A 310 -22.01 0.81 2.03
C GLY A 310 -20.71 0.89 1.23
N THR A 311 -20.29 -0.20 0.60
CA THR A 311 -19.10 -0.22 -0.28
C THR A 311 -19.26 0.70 -1.48
N ALA A 312 -20.42 0.69 -2.14
CA ALA A 312 -20.71 1.59 -3.25
C ALA A 312 -20.66 3.07 -2.82
N VAL A 313 -21.20 3.39 -1.64
CA VAL A 313 -21.16 4.73 -1.06
C VAL A 313 -19.72 5.16 -0.73
N VAL A 314 -18.88 4.28 -0.17
CA VAL A 314 -17.44 4.57 0.06
C VAL A 314 -16.72 4.86 -1.25
N ILE A 315 -16.92 4.03 -2.27
CA ILE A 315 -16.32 4.25 -3.60
C ILE A 315 -16.74 5.59 -4.17
N LEU A 316 -18.01 5.96 -4.05
CA LEU A 316 -18.51 7.26 -4.50
C LEU A 316 -17.83 8.43 -3.75
N GLY A 317 -17.71 8.34 -2.44
CA GLY A 317 -17.00 9.35 -1.62
C GLY A 317 -15.53 9.51 -2.04
N VAL A 318 -14.82 8.42 -2.23
CA VAL A 318 -13.41 8.45 -2.69
C VAL A 318 -13.29 8.99 -4.13
N LEU A 319 -14.25 8.69 -5.01
CA LEU A 319 -14.30 9.28 -6.36
C LEU A 319 -14.49 10.81 -6.33
N ILE A 320 -15.40 11.31 -5.48
CA ILE A 320 -15.58 12.76 -5.30
C ILE A 320 -14.29 13.39 -4.80
N LEU A 321 -13.64 12.77 -3.80
CA LEU A 321 -12.39 13.27 -3.23
C LEU A 321 -11.27 13.32 -4.27
N SER A 322 -11.11 12.27 -5.08
CA SER A 322 -10.07 12.20 -6.12
C SER A 322 -10.25 13.25 -7.21
N ARG A 323 -11.50 13.52 -7.62
CA ARG A 323 -11.81 14.58 -8.59
C ARG A 323 -11.59 15.99 -8.02
N ALA A 324 -11.84 16.19 -6.73
CA ALA A 324 -11.58 17.48 -6.07
C ALA A 324 -10.07 17.77 -5.98
N ALA A 325 -9.25 16.74 -5.72
CA ALA A 325 -7.80 16.87 -5.65
C ALA A 325 -7.12 17.17 -7.00
N THR A 326 -7.75 16.76 -8.13
CA THR A 326 -7.23 17.06 -9.49
C THR A 326 -7.57 18.46 -9.98
N ARG A 327 -8.48 19.16 -9.32
CA ARG A 327 -8.93 20.53 -9.69
C ARG A 327 -8.29 21.63 -8.84
N ALA A 328 -7.60 21.27 -7.76
CA ALA A 328 -6.86 22.16 -6.86
C ALA A 328 -5.35 22.13 -7.18
#